data_56add1cd22029fa762f0ffa87896883f
#
_entry.id   56add1cd22029fa762f0ffa87896883f
#
_cell.length_a   1.000
_cell.length_b   1.000
_cell.length_c   1.000
_cell.angle_alpha   90.00
_cell.angle_beta   90.00
_cell.angle_gamma   90.00
#
_symmetry.space_group_name_H-M   'P 1'
#
loop_
_entity.id
_entity.type
_entity.pdbx_description
1 polymer ?
#
loop_
_entity_poly.entity_id
_entity_poly.type
_entity_poly.pdbx_seq_one_letter_code
_entity_poly.pdbx_strand_id
1 'polypeptide(L)'
;MTQPSPPPSPTPPDWPCCGHGTTPENPVGCRGVHVSGHTACLAHLADADRDAYLAGLTPGTDIDHRGTPFTASLLASLLDAVRDPTTGHPHLGVTRFGSATFQELAWFESVTFEGAGFESVTFEGAASFASATFHFGAAFRQTTFQEGAVFTSATFPGSAWFMSASFQKGVAFRSVTFRGNAEFLSATFEGKALFESATFQGNAEFRSATFQDNAWFDSATFQSGADFRLATFEGKALFESATFQSGAEFRSATFEGNAWFESAIFQSGAGFRSATFRGSARFASTAFGGHAAFDSATFVGDVWFTSATFERDVVFWRAAFERSVSLGPLVCGGRVRLSGAVFSGPVTLSIAALRLECRRTRWLSTAALRLRYATVDFAHAVFEYPLTITAEATPFVLADGRPVAEQVLADVVDTRVRIASLRGVDAAHLVLADVDLSWCLFTGTVHLDQLRLEGTCSFDAVPSRIQRRRWRPVWFTQRRTLAEEHHWRASQRTAVRGWNVAVLGAGHVGPAQMAPVYRALRKAFEDGKNEPGAADFYYGEMGAA
;
A
#
# COMPACT_ATOMS: atom_id res chain seq x y z
N MET A 1 -27.00 18.39 -0.95
CA MET A 1 -27.41 19.74 -0.48
C MET A 1 -26.18 20.59 -0.45
N THR A 2 -26.00 21.47 -1.45
CA THR A 2 -24.88 22.42 -1.54
C THR A 2 -24.95 23.37 -0.35
N GLN A 3 -23.94 23.37 0.51
CA GLN A 3 -23.77 24.46 1.49
C GLN A 3 -23.62 25.76 0.72
N PRO A 4 -24.39 26.83 1.08
CA PRO A 4 -24.15 28.14 0.50
C PRO A 4 -22.73 28.59 0.85
N SER A 5 -22.03 29.20 -0.12
CA SER A 5 -20.73 29.84 0.09
C SER A 5 -20.77 30.70 1.37
N PRO A 6 -19.76 30.63 2.24
CA PRO A 6 -19.73 31.44 3.44
C PRO A 6 -19.81 32.94 3.03
N PRO A 7 -20.56 33.75 3.76
CA PRO A 7 -20.63 35.19 3.46
C PRO A 7 -19.20 35.78 3.49
N PRO A 8 -18.88 36.73 2.62
CA PRO A 8 -17.57 37.35 2.59
C PRO A 8 -17.23 37.92 3.98
N SER A 9 -15.99 37.69 4.43
CA SER A 9 -15.54 38.16 5.74
C SER A 9 -15.81 39.68 5.88
N PRO A 10 -16.39 40.15 6.98
CA PRO A 10 -16.65 41.56 7.20
C PRO A 10 -15.37 42.40 7.40
N THR A 11 -14.19 41.76 7.50
CA THR A 11 -12.91 42.42 7.73
C THR A 11 -12.27 42.86 6.40
N PRO A 12 -11.85 44.11 6.25
CA PRO A 12 -11.10 44.57 5.08
C PRO A 12 -9.81 43.74 4.87
N PRO A 13 -9.33 43.57 3.63
CA PRO A 13 -8.02 43.01 3.38
C PRO A 13 -6.90 43.89 3.91
N ASP A 14 -5.70 43.37 4.04
CA ASP A 14 -4.49 44.03 4.52
C ASP A 14 -3.83 44.96 3.45
N TRP A 15 -4.45 45.07 2.29
CA TRP A 15 -4.02 45.94 1.19
C TRP A 15 -5.09 47.02 0.89
N PRO A 16 -4.68 48.16 0.27
CA PRO A 16 -5.62 49.19 -0.19
C PRO A 16 -6.58 48.57 -1.22
N CYS A 17 -7.86 48.55 -0.88
CA CYS A 17 -8.88 47.90 -1.72
C CYS A 17 -9.83 48.92 -2.36
N CYS A 18 -10.34 48.52 -3.53
CA CYS A 18 -11.17 49.33 -4.43
C CYS A 18 -12.45 49.87 -3.76
N GLY A 19 -13.10 49.10 -2.88
CA GLY A 19 -14.31 49.52 -2.18
C GLY A 19 -15.54 49.76 -3.06
N HIS A 20 -15.47 49.50 -4.36
CA HIS A 20 -16.60 49.70 -5.26
C HIS A 20 -17.81 48.88 -4.81
N GLY A 21 -19.01 49.49 -4.81
CA GLY A 21 -20.26 48.82 -4.43
C GLY A 21 -20.39 48.55 -2.93
N THR A 22 -19.81 49.34 -2.08
CA THR A 22 -20.05 49.28 -0.61
C THR A 22 -21.51 49.50 -0.29
N THR A 23 -22.08 48.59 0.54
CA THR A 23 -23.45 48.66 1.05
C THR A 23 -23.44 48.43 2.56
N PRO A 24 -24.56 48.69 3.28
CA PRO A 24 -24.64 48.38 4.70
C PRO A 24 -24.42 46.89 5.00
N GLU A 25 -24.84 46.00 4.09
CA GLU A 25 -24.67 44.54 4.17
C GLU A 25 -23.26 44.11 3.79
N ASN A 26 -22.58 44.87 2.92
CA ASN A 26 -21.21 44.65 2.50
C ASN A 26 -20.38 45.93 2.64
N PRO A 27 -19.95 46.27 3.86
CA PRO A 27 -19.25 47.54 4.14
C PRO A 27 -17.85 47.64 3.52
N VAL A 28 -17.28 46.56 3.08
CA VAL A 28 -15.97 46.51 2.42
C VAL A 28 -16.09 46.76 0.92
N GLY A 29 -17.17 46.29 0.29
CA GLY A 29 -17.37 46.34 -1.15
C GLY A 29 -16.34 45.48 -1.91
N CYS A 30 -15.90 45.92 -3.05
CA CYS A 30 -14.87 45.25 -3.84
C CYS A 30 -13.52 45.22 -3.13
N ARG A 31 -12.96 44.03 -3.00
CA ARG A 31 -11.67 43.78 -2.33
C ARG A 31 -10.45 43.88 -3.25
N GLY A 32 -10.69 44.16 -4.56
CA GLY A 32 -9.61 44.27 -5.55
C GLY A 32 -8.56 45.31 -5.17
N VAL A 33 -7.30 44.93 -5.24
CA VAL A 33 -6.20 45.85 -4.98
C VAL A 33 -6.19 47.00 -5.98
N HIS A 34 -5.82 48.20 -5.56
CA HIS A 34 -5.71 49.35 -6.46
C HIS A 34 -4.65 49.13 -7.55
N VAL A 35 -4.99 49.49 -8.78
CA VAL A 35 -3.99 49.60 -9.84
C VAL A 35 -3.11 50.81 -9.53
N SER A 36 -1.81 50.71 -9.78
CA SER A 36 -0.85 51.77 -9.50
C SER A 36 -1.28 53.13 -10.12
N GLY A 37 -1.33 54.18 -9.28
CA GLY A 37 -1.80 55.49 -9.70
C GLY A 37 -3.32 55.70 -9.68
N HIS A 38 -4.11 54.67 -9.31
CA HIS A 38 -5.56 54.74 -9.26
C HIS A 38 -6.09 54.28 -7.91
N THR A 39 -7.35 54.63 -7.60
CA THR A 39 -8.08 54.18 -6.39
C THR A 39 -9.05 53.02 -6.69
N ALA A 40 -9.00 52.43 -7.87
CA ALA A 40 -9.82 51.33 -8.32
C ALA A 40 -8.96 50.12 -8.68
N CYS A 41 -9.54 48.93 -8.60
CA CYS A 41 -8.92 47.71 -9.11
C CYS A 41 -9.13 47.60 -10.63
N LEU A 42 -8.43 46.68 -11.28
CA LEU A 42 -8.49 46.51 -12.73
C LEU A 42 -9.92 46.32 -13.27
N ALA A 43 -10.80 45.65 -12.53
CA ALA A 43 -12.21 45.42 -12.92
C ALA A 43 -13.06 46.70 -12.88
N HIS A 44 -12.70 47.68 -12.05
CA HIS A 44 -13.47 48.89 -11.82
C HIS A 44 -12.77 50.18 -12.28
N LEU A 45 -11.63 50.08 -12.99
CA LEU A 45 -11.06 51.18 -13.72
C LEU A 45 -12.01 51.67 -14.82
N ALA A 46 -11.99 53.00 -15.09
CA ALA A 46 -12.60 53.53 -16.31
C ALA A 46 -11.93 52.88 -17.55
N ASP A 47 -12.69 52.74 -18.64
CA ASP A 47 -12.22 52.02 -19.84
C ASP A 47 -10.90 52.58 -20.39
N ALA A 48 -10.77 53.94 -20.48
CA ALA A 48 -9.55 54.58 -20.97
C ALA A 48 -8.33 54.34 -20.07
N ASP A 49 -8.52 54.30 -18.74
CA ASP A 49 -7.45 54.05 -17.78
C ASP A 49 -7.04 52.58 -17.78
N ARG A 50 -8.01 51.68 -17.93
CA ARG A 50 -7.78 50.24 -18.10
C ARG A 50 -7.00 49.94 -19.38
N ASP A 51 -7.41 50.53 -20.51
CA ASP A 51 -6.70 50.37 -21.79
C ASP A 51 -5.27 50.89 -21.70
N ALA A 52 -5.06 52.05 -21.04
CA ALA A 52 -3.72 52.61 -20.81
C ALA A 52 -2.86 51.70 -19.92
N TYR A 53 -3.44 51.13 -18.85
CA TYR A 53 -2.75 50.17 -18.00
C TYR A 53 -2.31 48.92 -18.77
N LEU A 54 -3.25 48.33 -19.53
CA LEU A 54 -2.96 47.12 -20.30
C LEU A 54 -1.94 47.37 -21.42
N ALA A 55 -2.00 48.51 -22.10
CA ALA A 55 -1.01 48.90 -23.10
C ALA A 55 0.40 49.14 -22.55
N GLY A 56 0.51 49.42 -21.26
CA GLY A 56 1.80 49.55 -20.53
C GLY A 56 2.44 48.23 -20.10
N LEU A 57 1.73 47.11 -20.21
CA LEU A 57 2.26 45.78 -19.85
C LEU A 57 3.17 45.24 -20.94
N THR A 58 4.15 44.44 -20.56
CA THR A 58 5.06 43.70 -21.45
C THR A 58 5.22 42.26 -20.97
N PRO A 59 5.61 41.32 -21.86
CA PRO A 59 5.89 39.96 -21.42
C PRO A 59 6.87 39.91 -20.25
N GLY A 60 6.56 39.10 -19.23
CA GLY A 60 7.33 38.97 -18.00
C GLY A 60 7.07 40.06 -16.94
N THR A 61 6.11 40.97 -17.16
CA THR A 61 5.74 41.98 -16.15
C THR A 61 5.11 41.30 -14.92
N ASP A 62 5.58 41.76 -13.73
CA ASP A 62 4.95 41.39 -12.44
C ASP A 62 3.59 42.06 -12.31
N ILE A 63 2.58 41.32 -11.85
CA ILE A 63 1.22 41.85 -11.66
C ILE A 63 0.70 41.55 -10.26
N ASP A 64 -0.08 42.51 -9.72
CA ASP A 64 -0.79 42.37 -8.46
C ASP A 64 -2.26 42.72 -8.67
N HIS A 65 -3.12 41.67 -8.67
CA HIS A 65 -4.55 41.82 -8.81
C HIS A 65 -5.30 41.05 -7.72
N ARG A 66 -4.74 41.06 -6.50
CA ARG A 66 -5.40 40.44 -5.34
C ARG A 66 -6.78 40.98 -5.13
N GLY A 67 -7.73 40.08 -4.82
CA GLY A 67 -9.12 40.40 -4.54
C GLY A 67 -9.92 40.96 -5.73
N THR A 68 -9.34 41.03 -6.94
CA THR A 68 -10.03 41.53 -8.14
C THR A 68 -11.02 40.51 -8.68
N PRO A 69 -12.28 40.93 -8.99
CA PRO A 69 -13.22 40.07 -9.72
C PRO A 69 -12.91 40.10 -11.23
N PHE A 70 -12.62 38.93 -11.82
CA PHE A 70 -12.33 38.78 -13.24
C PHE A 70 -13.53 38.22 -13.99
N THR A 71 -13.93 38.88 -15.07
CA THR A 71 -14.71 38.28 -16.15
C THR A 71 -13.78 37.58 -17.14
N ALA A 72 -14.31 36.73 -18.00
CA ALA A 72 -13.53 36.07 -19.05
C ALA A 72 -12.88 37.08 -20.01
N SER A 73 -13.61 38.15 -20.37
CA SER A 73 -13.09 39.19 -21.25
C SER A 73 -11.96 40.01 -20.62
N LEU A 74 -12.07 40.35 -19.33
CA LEU A 74 -11.03 41.10 -18.64
C LEU A 74 -9.74 40.27 -18.50
N LEU A 75 -9.88 38.97 -18.19
CA LEU A 75 -8.74 38.06 -18.14
C LEU A 75 -8.09 37.91 -19.54
N ALA A 76 -8.89 37.73 -20.58
CA ALA A 76 -8.37 37.62 -21.95
C ALA A 76 -7.59 38.88 -22.35
N SER A 77 -8.12 40.08 -22.09
CA SER A 77 -7.40 41.34 -22.35
C SER A 77 -6.09 41.46 -21.60
N LEU A 78 -6.05 41.04 -20.32
CA LEU A 78 -4.84 41.02 -19.51
C LEU A 78 -3.78 40.06 -20.11
N LEU A 79 -4.18 38.85 -20.49
CA LEU A 79 -3.28 37.84 -21.07
C LEU A 79 -2.78 38.24 -22.45
N ASP A 80 -3.62 38.88 -23.27
CA ASP A 80 -3.19 39.40 -24.57
C ASP A 80 -2.17 40.53 -24.46
N ALA A 81 -2.30 41.38 -23.44
CA ALA A 81 -1.34 42.48 -23.19
C ALA A 81 0.07 42.00 -22.83
N VAL A 82 0.23 40.79 -22.28
CA VAL A 82 1.53 40.20 -21.92
C VAL A 82 1.96 39.07 -22.85
N ARG A 83 1.40 39.01 -24.05
CA ARG A 83 1.73 37.98 -25.06
C ARG A 83 3.15 38.21 -25.59
N ASP A 84 4.00 37.20 -25.47
CA ASP A 84 5.37 37.20 -25.99
C ASP A 84 5.33 37.02 -27.52
N PRO A 85 5.83 37.96 -28.29
CA PRO A 85 5.82 37.90 -29.75
C PRO A 85 6.67 36.76 -30.33
N THR A 86 7.63 36.21 -29.57
CA THR A 86 8.48 35.10 -30.00
C THR A 86 7.79 33.75 -29.87
N THR A 87 7.07 33.52 -28.76
CA THR A 87 6.40 32.25 -28.48
C THR A 87 4.93 32.26 -28.90
N GLY A 88 4.34 33.45 -29.02
CA GLY A 88 2.91 33.62 -29.25
C GLY A 88 2.04 33.31 -28.02
N HIS A 89 2.64 33.05 -26.86
CA HIS A 89 1.93 32.72 -25.62
C HIS A 89 2.06 33.81 -24.57
N PRO A 90 1.08 33.97 -23.65
CA PRO A 90 1.19 34.94 -22.57
C PRO A 90 2.33 34.58 -21.61
N HIS A 91 3.14 35.59 -21.24
CA HIS A 91 4.22 35.44 -20.27
C HIS A 91 4.05 36.45 -19.14
N LEU A 92 3.76 35.95 -17.96
CA LEU A 92 3.56 36.71 -16.72
C LEU A 92 4.80 36.56 -15.83
N GLY A 93 5.24 37.67 -15.23
CA GLY A 93 6.24 37.68 -14.17
C GLY A 93 5.70 37.08 -12.87
N VAL A 94 6.06 37.63 -11.75
CA VAL A 94 5.50 37.26 -10.43
C VAL A 94 4.05 37.75 -10.38
N THR A 95 3.13 36.80 -10.31
CA THR A 95 1.69 37.05 -10.41
C THR A 95 1.03 36.86 -9.04
N ARG A 96 0.26 37.86 -8.58
CA ARG A 96 -0.50 37.81 -7.32
C ARG A 96 -1.98 37.96 -7.60
N PHE A 97 -2.71 36.84 -7.60
CA PHE A 97 -4.18 36.78 -7.68
C PHE A 97 -4.85 36.42 -6.34
N GLY A 98 -4.12 36.38 -5.25
CA GLY A 98 -4.66 35.97 -3.95
C GLY A 98 -6.02 36.59 -3.65
N SER A 99 -6.97 35.79 -3.23
CA SER A 99 -8.38 36.17 -2.96
C SER A 99 -9.15 36.77 -4.15
N ALA A 100 -8.64 36.66 -5.38
CA ALA A 100 -9.39 37.06 -6.58
C ALA A 100 -10.53 36.08 -6.86
N THR A 101 -11.55 36.55 -7.61
CA THR A 101 -12.65 35.71 -8.06
C THR A 101 -12.71 35.71 -9.58
N PHE A 102 -12.65 34.54 -10.19
CA PHE A 102 -12.87 34.36 -11.62
C PHE A 102 -14.31 33.90 -11.82
N GLN A 103 -15.17 34.82 -12.19
CA GLN A 103 -16.63 34.63 -12.24
C GLN A 103 -17.10 33.78 -13.40
N GLU A 104 -16.28 33.70 -14.47
CA GLU A 104 -16.57 32.99 -15.69
C GLU A 104 -15.41 32.06 -16.03
N LEU A 105 -15.31 31.64 -17.32
CA LEU A 105 -14.22 30.81 -17.80
C LEU A 105 -12.86 31.49 -17.61
N ALA A 106 -11.92 30.81 -16.97
CA ALA A 106 -10.55 31.28 -16.74
C ALA A 106 -9.56 30.48 -17.59
N TRP A 107 -9.18 31.02 -18.74
CA TRP A 107 -8.29 30.38 -19.72
C TRP A 107 -6.84 30.83 -19.53
N PHE A 108 -6.01 30.01 -18.86
CA PHE A 108 -4.57 30.20 -18.68
C PHE A 108 -3.77 29.17 -19.51
N GLU A 109 -4.33 28.75 -20.65
CA GLU A 109 -3.68 27.75 -21.51
C GLU A 109 -2.37 28.25 -22.09
N SER A 110 -1.32 27.42 -22.00
CA SER A 110 0.03 27.73 -22.48
C SER A 110 0.64 28.99 -21.87
N VAL A 111 0.11 29.52 -20.76
CA VAL A 111 0.67 30.66 -20.06
C VAL A 111 1.96 30.25 -19.35
N THR A 112 2.99 31.10 -19.46
CA THR A 112 4.20 31.01 -18.65
C THR A 112 4.06 31.93 -17.45
N PHE A 113 4.24 31.40 -16.24
CA PHE A 113 4.32 32.14 -14.99
C PHE A 113 5.72 32.02 -14.44
N GLU A 114 6.39 33.15 -14.15
CA GLU A 114 7.63 33.11 -13.36
C GLU A 114 7.32 32.71 -11.92
N GLY A 115 6.32 33.32 -11.30
CA GLY A 115 5.75 32.90 -10.02
C GLY A 115 4.25 33.08 -9.99
N ALA A 116 3.50 32.12 -9.44
CA ALA A 116 2.04 32.12 -9.51
C ALA A 116 1.40 32.05 -8.11
N GLY A 117 0.79 33.14 -7.64
CA GLY A 117 0.06 33.23 -6.40
C GLY A 117 -1.46 33.23 -6.63
N PHE A 118 -2.10 32.10 -6.35
CA PHE A 118 -3.54 31.91 -6.42
C PHE A 118 -4.15 31.53 -5.05
N GLU A 119 -3.53 31.96 -3.95
CA GLU A 119 -3.99 31.63 -2.60
C GLU A 119 -5.40 32.19 -2.34
N SER A 120 -6.30 31.35 -1.82
CA SER A 120 -7.68 31.70 -1.50
C SER A 120 -8.49 32.23 -2.69
N VAL A 121 -8.08 31.89 -3.92
CA VAL A 121 -8.81 32.26 -5.13
C VAL A 121 -10.08 31.40 -5.27
N THR A 122 -11.13 32.00 -5.81
CA THR A 122 -12.34 31.28 -6.22
C THR A 122 -12.49 31.32 -7.74
N PHE A 123 -12.51 30.16 -8.37
CA PHE A 123 -12.91 29.97 -9.75
C PHE A 123 -14.39 29.52 -9.76
N GLU A 124 -15.31 30.43 -10.11
CA GLU A 124 -16.73 30.13 -10.19
C GLU A 124 -17.04 29.40 -11.50
N GLY A 125 -16.36 29.76 -12.60
CA GLY A 125 -16.39 29.04 -13.87
C GLY A 125 -15.27 28.03 -14.01
N ALA A 126 -15.25 27.28 -15.12
CA ALA A 126 -14.19 26.34 -15.41
C ALA A 126 -12.84 27.04 -15.59
N ALA A 127 -11.76 26.43 -15.10
CA ALA A 127 -10.40 26.97 -15.18
C ALA A 127 -9.48 26.02 -15.96
N SER A 128 -8.79 26.55 -16.97
CA SER A 128 -7.83 25.77 -17.76
C SER A 128 -6.42 26.34 -17.63
N PHE A 129 -5.51 25.50 -17.16
CA PHE A 129 -4.06 25.71 -17.10
C PHE A 129 -3.35 24.67 -18.00
N ALA A 130 -4.04 24.17 -19.04
CA ALA A 130 -3.48 23.18 -19.93
C ALA A 130 -2.18 23.69 -20.56
N SER A 131 -1.13 22.88 -20.56
CA SER A 131 0.19 23.22 -21.08
C SER A 131 0.83 24.47 -20.45
N ALA A 132 0.32 24.97 -19.31
CA ALA A 132 0.94 26.11 -18.61
C ALA A 132 2.26 25.70 -17.95
N THR A 133 3.17 26.67 -17.80
CA THR A 133 4.47 26.47 -17.14
C THR A 133 4.62 27.41 -15.94
N PHE A 134 4.98 26.85 -14.75
CA PHE A 134 5.11 27.57 -13.48
C PHE A 134 6.55 27.52 -12.98
N HIS A 135 7.42 28.45 -13.40
CA HIS A 135 8.88 28.36 -13.24
C HIS A 135 9.34 28.27 -11.78
N PHE A 136 9.04 29.24 -10.92
CA PHE A 136 9.57 29.31 -9.55
C PHE A 136 8.64 28.72 -8.49
N GLY A 137 7.37 28.47 -8.84
CA GLY A 137 6.40 27.86 -7.94
C GLY A 137 4.98 28.37 -8.19
N ALA A 138 4.01 27.56 -7.76
CA ALA A 138 2.60 27.86 -7.93
C ALA A 138 1.83 27.60 -6.62
N ALA A 139 1.25 28.64 -6.06
CA ALA A 139 0.51 28.57 -4.81
C ALA A 139 -1.01 28.60 -5.07
N PHE A 140 -1.65 27.46 -4.93
CA PHE A 140 -3.09 27.26 -4.99
C PHE A 140 -3.67 26.88 -3.60
N ARG A 141 -3.05 27.40 -2.53
CA ARG A 141 -3.49 27.12 -1.16
C ARG A 141 -4.88 27.68 -0.91
N GLN A 142 -5.78 26.85 -0.35
CA GLN A 142 -7.15 27.23 -0.06
C GLN A 142 -7.95 27.73 -1.30
N THR A 143 -7.50 27.40 -2.50
CA THR A 143 -8.18 27.75 -3.74
C THR A 143 -9.40 26.86 -3.94
N THR A 144 -10.50 27.47 -4.38
CA THR A 144 -11.75 26.74 -4.68
C THR A 144 -12.02 26.75 -6.17
N PHE A 145 -12.14 25.56 -6.76
CA PHE A 145 -12.60 25.35 -8.14
C PHE A 145 -14.02 24.82 -8.09
N GLN A 146 -15.01 25.67 -8.38
CA GLN A 146 -16.43 25.29 -8.30
C GLN A 146 -16.86 24.45 -9.51
N GLU A 147 -16.25 24.69 -10.66
CA GLU A 147 -16.44 23.90 -11.88
C GLU A 147 -15.16 23.12 -12.24
N GLY A 148 -15.07 22.55 -13.45
CA GLY A 148 -13.94 21.74 -13.89
C GLY A 148 -12.62 22.51 -13.90
N ALA A 149 -11.53 21.86 -13.45
CA ALA A 149 -10.18 22.40 -13.52
C ALA A 149 -9.29 21.51 -14.38
N VAL A 150 -8.50 22.12 -15.30
CA VAL A 150 -7.65 21.37 -16.23
C VAL A 150 -6.21 21.84 -16.10
N PHE A 151 -5.32 20.91 -15.74
CA PHE A 151 -3.85 21.09 -15.68
C PHE A 151 -3.14 20.12 -16.63
N THR A 152 -3.85 19.55 -17.60
CA THR A 152 -3.29 18.56 -18.53
C THR A 152 -2.03 19.08 -19.19
N SER A 153 -0.94 18.29 -19.15
CA SER A 153 0.38 18.62 -19.70
C SER A 153 1.03 19.90 -19.11
N ALA A 154 0.51 20.42 -18.00
CA ALA A 154 1.16 21.53 -17.31
C ALA A 154 2.50 21.09 -16.70
N THR A 155 3.44 22.02 -16.57
CA THR A 155 4.75 21.77 -16.00
C THR A 155 5.00 22.68 -14.80
N PHE A 156 5.46 22.09 -13.70
CA PHE A 156 5.83 22.77 -12.45
C PHE A 156 7.32 22.52 -12.17
N PRO A 157 8.26 23.32 -12.72
CA PRO A 157 9.67 23.25 -12.38
C PRO A 157 9.94 23.53 -10.91
N GLY A 158 9.23 24.50 -10.31
CA GLY A 158 9.21 24.77 -8.87
C GLY A 158 8.17 23.93 -8.13
N SER A 159 8.01 24.16 -6.82
CA SER A 159 6.99 23.49 -6.02
C SER A 159 5.58 23.97 -6.35
N ALA A 160 4.61 23.06 -6.26
CA ALA A 160 3.19 23.33 -6.45
C ALA A 160 2.42 23.06 -5.14
N TRP A 161 1.77 24.08 -4.61
CA TRP A 161 1.08 24.03 -3.34
C TRP A 161 -0.43 24.09 -3.51
N PHE A 162 -1.10 22.91 -3.36
CA PHE A 162 -2.55 22.77 -3.40
C PHE A 162 -3.13 22.44 -1.99
N MET A 163 -2.44 22.88 -0.94
CA MET A 163 -2.85 22.60 0.44
C MET A 163 -4.24 23.18 0.71
N SER A 164 -5.17 22.34 1.20
CA SER A 164 -6.57 22.70 1.46
C SER A 164 -7.31 23.27 0.23
N ALA A 165 -6.84 22.96 -0.99
CA ALA A 165 -7.58 23.30 -2.19
C ALA A 165 -8.82 22.41 -2.33
N SER A 166 -9.92 23.00 -2.87
CA SER A 166 -11.18 22.29 -3.12
C SER A 166 -11.50 22.23 -4.61
N PHE A 167 -11.72 21.03 -5.13
CA PHE A 167 -12.14 20.75 -6.49
C PHE A 167 -13.56 20.17 -6.46
N GLN A 168 -14.58 21.02 -6.60
CA GLN A 168 -15.99 20.60 -6.44
C GLN A 168 -16.52 19.77 -7.63
N LYS A 169 -15.93 19.94 -8.81
CA LYS A 169 -16.16 19.07 -9.98
C LYS A 169 -14.89 18.28 -10.30
N GLY A 170 -14.79 17.74 -11.50
CA GLY A 170 -13.61 17.00 -11.92
C GLY A 170 -12.36 17.88 -12.09
N VAL A 171 -11.20 17.32 -11.79
CA VAL A 171 -9.91 17.94 -12.08
C VAL A 171 -9.01 17.00 -12.89
N ALA A 172 -8.34 17.54 -13.91
CA ALA A 172 -7.43 16.79 -14.78
C ALA A 172 -5.99 17.26 -14.60
N PHE A 173 -5.16 16.41 -14.01
CA PHE A 173 -3.70 16.51 -13.93
C PHE A 173 -3.02 15.47 -14.85
N ARG A 174 -3.67 15.12 -15.98
CA ARG A 174 -3.14 14.13 -16.93
C ARG A 174 -1.83 14.59 -17.54
N SER A 175 -0.84 13.69 -17.56
CA SER A 175 0.49 13.97 -18.13
C SER A 175 1.16 15.21 -17.57
N VAL A 176 0.76 15.68 -16.38
CA VAL A 176 1.40 16.79 -15.69
C VAL A 176 2.79 16.38 -15.22
N THR A 177 3.73 17.35 -15.20
CA THR A 177 5.06 17.12 -14.66
C THR A 177 5.35 18.04 -13.48
N PHE A 178 5.46 17.49 -12.29
CA PHE A 178 5.92 18.16 -11.09
C PHE A 178 7.42 17.87 -10.88
N ARG A 179 8.29 18.83 -11.17
CA ARG A 179 9.74 18.68 -10.91
C ARG A 179 10.08 19.02 -9.46
N GLY A 180 9.45 20.06 -8.90
CA GLY A 180 9.47 20.35 -7.47
C GLY A 180 8.47 19.49 -6.69
N ASN A 181 8.31 19.78 -5.39
CA ASN A 181 7.31 19.09 -4.57
C ASN A 181 5.89 19.44 -5.02
N ALA A 182 4.98 18.45 -4.97
CA ALA A 182 3.56 18.61 -5.23
C ALA A 182 2.78 18.36 -3.93
N GLU A 183 2.24 19.39 -3.33
CA GLU A 183 1.64 19.36 -2.00
C GLU A 183 0.12 19.48 -2.07
N PHE A 184 -0.59 18.36 -1.89
CA PHE A 184 -2.06 18.26 -1.84
C PHE A 184 -2.55 17.97 -0.42
N LEU A 185 -1.82 18.43 0.60
CA LEU A 185 -2.16 18.22 2.00
C LEU A 185 -3.57 18.72 2.30
N SER A 186 -4.45 17.84 2.81
CA SER A 186 -5.84 18.15 3.13
C SER A 186 -6.65 18.72 1.96
N ALA A 187 -6.23 18.49 0.72
CA ALA A 187 -7.02 18.86 -0.45
C ALA A 187 -8.27 17.98 -0.57
N THR A 188 -9.36 18.56 -1.09
CA THR A 188 -10.65 17.86 -1.28
C THR A 188 -10.97 17.78 -2.77
N PHE A 189 -11.20 16.57 -3.26
CA PHE A 189 -11.61 16.27 -4.61
C PHE A 189 -13.04 15.70 -4.57
N GLU A 190 -14.05 16.55 -4.77
CA GLU A 190 -15.46 16.13 -4.73
C GLU A 190 -15.84 15.39 -6.02
N GLY A 191 -15.31 15.82 -7.16
CA GLY A 191 -15.43 15.13 -8.44
C GLY A 191 -14.20 14.27 -8.77
N LYS A 192 -14.18 13.73 -9.99
CA LYS A 192 -13.10 12.86 -10.48
C LYS A 192 -11.73 13.55 -10.44
N ALA A 193 -10.74 12.88 -9.89
CA ALA A 193 -9.35 13.34 -9.84
C ALA A 193 -8.48 12.50 -10.79
N LEU A 194 -7.98 13.12 -11.86
CA LEU A 194 -7.33 12.43 -12.97
C LEU A 194 -5.84 12.75 -12.98
N PHE A 195 -5.00 11.82 -12.50
CA PHE A 195 -3.54 11.92 -12.48
C PHE A 195 -2.88 10.89 -13.41
N GLU A 196 -3.61 10.39 -14.42
CA GLU A 196 -3.07 9.39 -15.35
C GLU A 196 -1.82 9.91 -16.05
N SER A 197 -0.78 9.09 -16.06
CA SER A 197 0.54 9.40 -16.65
C SER A 197 1.21 10.65 -16.04
N ALA A 198 0.76 11.12 -14.88
CA ALA A 198 1.42 12.22 -14.18
C ALA A 198 2.82 11.80 -13.70
N THR A 199 3.77 12.73 -13.73
CA THR A 199 5.14 12.51 -13.26
C THR A 199 5.46 13.42 -12.08
N PHE A 200 5.74 12.82 -10.93
CA PHE A 200 6.18 13.48 -9.71
C PHE A 200 7.67 13.23 -9.52
N GLN A 201 8.53 14.19 -9.86
CA GLN A 201 9.97 14.08 -9.66
C GLN A 201 10.37 14.44 -8.23
N GLY A 202 9.74 15.48 -7.64
CA GLY A 202 9.80 15.80 -6.23
C GLY A 202 8.85 14.96 -5.39
N ASN A 203 8.74 15.23 -4.09
CA ASN A 203 7.79 14.54 -3.21
C ASN A 203 6.34 14.86 -3.62
N ALA A 204 5.49 13.83 -3.57
CA ALA A 204 4.05 13.94 -3.81
C ALA A 204 3.31 13.74 -2.48
N GLU A 205 2.73 14.79 -1.94
CA GLU A 205 2.12 14.79 -0.60
C GLU A 205 0.60 14.90 -0.69
N PHE A 206 -0.10 13.76 -0.51
CA PHE A 206 -1.56 13.64 -0.47
C PHE A 206 -2.06 13.32 0.95
N ARG A 207 -1.27 13.64 1.98
CA ARG A 207 -1.64 13.36 3.37
C ARG A 207 -2.94 14.04 3.74
N SER A 208 -3.89 13.25 4.32
CA SER A 208 -5.23 13.69 4.69
C SER A 208 -6.05 14.26 3.52
N ALA A 209 -5.67 14.01 2.28
CA ALA A 209 -6.50 14.36 1.13
C ALA A 209 -7.74 13.48 1.07
N THR A 210 -8.87 14.03 0.59
CA THR A 210 -10.14 13.33 0.44
C THR A 210 -10.54 13.28 -1.02
N PHE A 211 -10.77 12.07 -1.55
CA PHE A 211 -11.25 11.81 -2.91
C PHE A 211 -12.66 11.22 -2.80
N GLN A 212 -13.68 12.04 -3.05
CA GLN A 212 -15.08 11.61 -2.90
C GLN A 212 -15.57 10.80 -4.12
N ASP A 213 -15.11 11.13 -5.33
CA ASP A 213 -15.31 10.31 -6.53
C ASP A 213 -14.01 9.55 -6.85
N ASN A 214 -13.95 8.91 -7.99
CA ASN A 214 -12.81 8.09 -8.40
C ASN A 214 -11.52 8.92 -8.56
N ALA A 215 -10.41 8.35 -8.13
CA ALA A 215 -9.08 8.88 -8.28
C ALA A 215 -8.24 7.96 -9.18
N TRP A 216 -7.75 8.49 -10.31
CA TRP A 216 -6.95 7.76 -11.30
C TRP A 216 -5.50 8.19 -11.22
N PHE A 217 -4.63 7.27 -10.84
CA PHE A 217 -3.17 7.40 -10.86
C PHE A 217 -2.53 6.38 -11.79
N ASP A 218 -3.31 5.89 -12.78
CA ASP A 218 -2.86 4.85 -13.70
C ASP A 218 -1.64 5.33 -14.50
N SER A 219 -0.60 4.49 -14.54
CA SER A 219 0.68 4.80 -15.17
C SER A 219 1.39 6.05 -14.62
N ALA A 220 0.96 6.58 -13.47
CA ALA A 220 1.65 7.68 -12.81
C ALA A 220 3.03 7.23 -12.30
N THR A 221 4.00 8.14 -12.34
CA THR A 221 5.36 7.88 -11.87
C THR A 221 5.73 8.79 -10.70
N PHE A 222 6.06 8.19 -9.56
CA PHE A 222 6.53 8.85 -8.35
C PHE A 222 8.03 8.55 -8.19
N GLN A 223 8.89 9.51 -8.54
CA GLN A 223 10.35 9.33 -8.49
C GLN A 223 10.90 9.50 -7.07
N SER A 224 10.31 10.43 -6.31
CA SER A 224 10.60 10.65 -4.88
C SER A 224 9.50 10.05 -4.00
N GLY A 225 9.44 10.43 -2.72
CA GLY A 225 8.45 9.92 -1.77
C GLY A 225 7.01 10.24 -2.18
N ALA A 226 6.12 9.27 -2.00
CA ALA A 226 4.68 9.42 -2.21
C ALA A 226 3.95 9.21 -0.87
N ASP A 227 3.34 10.26 -0.33
CA ASP A 227 2.69 10.26 0.98
C ASP A 227 1.17 10.35 0.86
N PHE A 228 0.49 9.21 1.03
CA PHE A 228 -0.97 9.09 1.09
C PHE A 228 -1.47 8.77 2.51
N ARG A 229 -0.69 9.08 3.55
CA ARG A 229 -1.08 8.80 4.94
C ARG A 229 -2.37 9.53 5.30
N LEU A 230 -3.31 8.81 5.95
CA LEU A 230 -4.60 9.36 6.36
C LEU A 230 -5.47 9.84 5.18
N ALA A 231 -5.11 9.54 3.93
CA ALA A 231 -5.94 9.86 2.78
C ALA A 231 -7.21 9.01 2.78
N THR A 232 -8.31 9.57 2.33
CA THR A 232 -9.60 8.88 2.20
C THR A 232 -10.01 8.83 0.74
N PHE A 233 -10.27 7.63 0.23
CA PHE A 233 -10.78 7.36 -1.11
C PHE A 233 -12.20 6.80 -0.97
N GLU A 234 -13.22 7.66 -1.14
CA GLU A 234 -14.63 7.24 -1.08
C GLU A 234 -15.03 6.51 -2.36
N GLY A 235 -14.57 7.01 -3.52
CA GLY A 235 -14.68 6.35 -4.82
C GLY A 235 -13.60 5.28 -5.03
N LYS A 236 -13.41 4.85 -6.28
CA LYS A 236 -12.33 3.92 -6.65
C LYS A 236 -10.97 4.62 -6.61
N ALA A 237 -9.96 3.96 -6.09
CA ALA A 237 -8.57 4.38 -6.13
C ALA A 237 -7.80 3.48 -7.11
N LEU A 238 -7.40 4.03 -8.25
CA LEU A 238 -6.81 3.31 -9.36
C LEU A 238 -5.33 3.68 -9.48
N PHE A 239 -4.44 2.71 -9.29
CA PHE A 239 -2.99 2.84 -9.38
C PHE A 239 -2.42 1.79 -10.34
N GLU A 240 -3.19 1.41 -11.37
CA GLU A 240 -2.77 0.39 -12.32
C GLU A 240 -1.51 0.83 -13.05
N SER A 241 -0.51 -0.05 -13.09
CA SER A 241 0.79 0.24 -13.71
C SER A 241 1.52 1.47 -13.16
N ALA A 242 1.11 2.01 -12.02
CA ALA A 242 1.81 3.11 -11.36
C ALA A 242 3.19 2.66 -10.87
N THR A 243 4.18 3.55 -10.94
CA THR A 243 5.56 3.27 -10.52
C THR A 243 5.97 4.17 -9.36
N PHE A 244 6.34 3.56 -8.24
CA PHE A 244 6.88 4.22 -7.05
C PHE A 244 8.37 3.86 -6.93
N GLN A 245 9.26 4.79 -7.30
CA GLN A 245 10.71 4.54 -7.29
C GLN A 245 11.29 4.65 -5.87
N SER A 246 10.75 5.54 -5.06
CA SER A 246 11.07 5.68 -3.63
C SER A 246 9.96 5.11 -2.74
N GLY A 247 9.99 5.41 -1.43
CA GLY A 247 8.97 4.94 -0.50
C GLY A 247 7.56 5.46 -0.81
N ALA A 248 6.58 4.58 -0.71
CA ALA A 248 5.16 4.91 -0.84
C ALA A 248 4.43 4.59 0.46
N GLU A 249 3.78 5.59 1.06
CA GLU A 249 3.16 5.48 2.37
C GLU A 249 1.64 5.69 2.30
N PHE A 250 0.90 4.61 2.57
CA PHE A 250 -0.56 4.58 2.69
C PHE A 250 -1.00 4.29 4.14
N ARG A 251 -0.16 4.60 5.12
CA ARG A 251 -0.47 4.32 6.53
C ARG A 251 -1.74 5.02 6.96
N SER A 252 -2.67 4.25 7.56
CA SER A 252 -3.98 4.71 8.01
C SER A 252 -4.81 5.35 6.89
N ALA A 253 -4.52 5.05 5.63
CA ALA A 253 -5.39 5.42 4.52
C ALA A 253 -6.66 4.58 4.54
N THR A 254 -7.77 5.15 4.11
CA THR A 254 -9.06 4.48 4.01
C THR A 254 -9.52 4.42 2.56
N PHE A 255 -9.80 3.21 2.09
CA PHE A 255 -10.35 2.92 0.77
C PHE A 255 -11.79 2.41 0.95
N GLU A 256 -12.78 3.30 0.83
CA GLU A 256 -14.19 2.93 0.91
C GLU A 256 -14.61 2.18 -0.37
N GLY A 257 -14.18 2.69 -1.53
CA GLY A 257 -14.32 2.03 -2.82
C GLY A 257 -13.24 0.98 -3.10
N ASN A 258 -13.21 0.45 -4.31
CA ASN A 258 -12.19 -0.51 -4.73
C ASN A 258 -10.81 0.16 -4.84
N ALA A 259 -9.77 -0.55 -4.41
CA ALA A 259 -8.37 -0.12 -4.51
C ALA A 259 -7.60 -1.06 -5.44
N TRP A 260 -7.17 -0.56 -6.61
CA TRP A 260 -6.51 -1.35 -7.64
C TRP A 260 -5.06 -0.91 -7.81
N PHE A 261 -4.15 -1.84 -7.53
CA PHE A 261 -2.70 -1.69 -7.69
C PHE A 261 -2.17 -2.71 -8.70
N GLU A 262 -3.02 -3.14 -9.65
CA GLU A 262 -2.65 -4.16 -10.63
C GLU A 262 -1.45 -3.70 -11.46
N SER A 263 -0.43 -4.58 -11.56
CA SER A 263 0.83 -4.28 -12.28
C SER A 263 1.60 -3.06 -11.75
N ALA A 264 1.26 -2.52 -10.58
CA ALA A 264 2.02 -1.44 -9.96
C ALA A 264 3.41 -1.91 -9.52
N ILE A 265 4.38 -1.01 -9.54
CA ILE A 265 5.78 -1.30 -9.18
C ILE A 265 6.19 -0.41 -8.01
N PHE A 266 6.51 -1.04 -6.87
CA PHE A 266 7.10 -0.40 -5.71
C PHE A 266 8.59 -0.79 -5.66
N GLN A 267 9.49 0.05 -6.18
CA GLN A 267 10.92 -0.27 -6.22
C GLN A 267 11.57 -0.24 -4.82
N SER A 268 11.04 0.59 -3.93
CA SER A 268 11.43 0.68 -2.52
C SER A 268 10.32 0.15 -1.60
N GLY A 269 10.29 0.55 -0.32
CA GLY A 269 9.29 0.12 0.64
C GLY A 269 7.88 0.63 0.32
N ALA A 270 6.87 -0.19 0.62
CA ALA A 270 5.46 0.14 0.51
C ALA A 270 4.77 -0.04 1.87
N GLY A 271 4.24 1.05 2.44
CA GLY A 271 3.64 1.08 3.76
C GLY A 271 2.11 1.21 3.73
N PHE A 272 1.41 0.11 4.07
CA PHE A 272 -0.06 0.07 4.23
C PHE A 272 -0.47 -0.21 5.67
N ARG A 273 0.36 0.18 6.65
CA ARG A 273 0.09 -0.06 8.08
C ARG A 273 -1.20 0.59 8.52
N SER A 274 -2.06 -0.18 9.18
CA SER A 274 -3.38 0.26 9.65
C SER A 274 -4.27 0.84 8.54
N ALA A 275 -3.97 0.55 7.27
CA ALA A 275 -4.86 0.92 6.17
C ALA A 275 -6.15 0.09 6.22
N THR A 276 -7.27 0.67 5.82
CA THR A 276 -8.57 0.01 5.77
C THR A 276 -9.06 -0.07 4.33
N PHE A 277 -9.31 -1.29 3.85
CA PHE A 277 -9.87 -1.58 2.53
C PHE A 277 -11.30 -2.10 2.70
N ARG A 278 -12.31 -1.23 2.53
CA ARG A 278 -13.72 -1.63 2.62
C ARG A 278 -14.22 -2.24 1.33
N GLY A 279 -13.81 -1.67 0.19
CA GLY A 279 -13.99 -2.27 -1.13
C GLY A 279 -12.96 -3.37 -1.38
N SER A 280 -13.00 -3.95 -2.59
CA SER A 280 -12.02 -4.96 -3.01
C SER A 280 -10.63 -4.36 -3.21
N ALA A 281 -9.59 -5.06 -2.74
CA ALA A 281 -8.20 -4.66 -2.89
C ALA A 281 -7.48 -5.61 -3.86
N ARG A 282 -6.93 -5.08 -4.96
CA ARG A 282 -6.25 -5.86 -6.00
C ARG A 282 -4.80 -5.47 -6.13
N PHE A 283 -3.93 -6.44 -5.88
CA PHE A 283 -2.47 -6.34 -6.04
C PHE A 283 -1.98 -7.38 -7.05
N ALA A 284 -2.81 -7.69 -8.06
CA ALA A 284 -2.43 -8.68 -9.07
C ALA A 284 -1.24 -8.20 -9.89
N SER A 285 -0.25 -9.07 -10.11
CA SER A 285 1.00 -8.75 -10.83
C SER A 285 1.79 -7.57 -10.26
N THR A 286 1.51 -7.14 -9.03
CA THR A 286 2.23 -6.06 -8.36
C THR A 286 3.64 -6.52 -7.96
N ALA A 287 4.65 -5.68 -8.22
CA ALA A 287 6.03 -5.94 -7.84
C ALA A 287 6.47 -5.07 -6.66
N PHE A 288 6.97 -5.72 -5.59
CA PHE A 288 7.51 -5.06 -4.39
C PHE A 288 9.02 -5.36 -4.28
N GLY A 289 9.87 -4.42 -4.69
CA GLY A 289 11.33 -4.52 -4.58
C GLY A 289 11.83 -4.33 -3.14
N GLY A 290 11.12 -3.55 -2.32
CA GLY A 290 11.41 -3.35 -0.91
C GLY A 290 10.49 -4.15 0.02
N HIS A 291 10.52 -3.80 1.32
CA HIS A 291 9.58 -4.37 2.29
C HIS A 291 8.15 -3.86 2.06
N ALA A 292 7.18 -4.77 2.08
CA ALA A 292 5.76 -4.43 2.02
C ALA A 292 5.11 -4.62 3.40
N ALA A 293 4.58 -3.55 3.97
CA ALA A 293 4.06 -3.53 5.33
C ALA A 293 2.54 -3.32 5.34
N PHE A 294 1.81 -4.39 5.68
CA PHE A 294 0.36 -4.40 5.88
C PHE A 294 0.01 -4.66 7.37
N ASP A 295 0.90 -4.29 8.28
CA ASP A 295 0.69 -4.50 9.72
C ASP A 295 -0.61 -3.85 10.17
N SER A 296 -1.46 -4.61 10.88
CA SER A 296 -2.77 -4.16 11.38
C SER A 296 -3.70 -3.59 10.28
N ALA A 297 -3.45 -3.90 9.00
CA ALA A 297 -4.37 -3.53 7.94
C ALA A 297 -5.67 -4.34 8.04
N THR A 298 -6.79 -3.73 7.68
CA THR A 298 -8.11 -4.36 7.68
C THR A 298 -8.63 -4.46 6.25
N PHE A 299 -8.91 -5.69 5.81
CA PHE A 299 -9.51 -5.99 4.52
C PHE A 299 -10.96 -6.46 4.77
N VAL A 300 -11.91 -5.55 4.58
CA VAL A 300 -13.35 -5.85 4.71
C VAL A 300 -13.86 -6.47 3.41
N GLY A 301 -13.40 -6.00 2.26
CA GLY A 301 -13.67 -6.58 0.94
C GLY A 301 -12.74 -7.74 0.60
N ASP A 302 -12.93 -8.32 -0.58
CA ASP A 302 -12.06 -9.38 -1.09
C ASP A 302 -10.66 -8.83 -1.42
N VAL A 303 -9.62 -9.66 -1.24
CA VAL A 303 -8.25 -9.28 -1.53
C VAL A 303 -7.54 -10.30 -2.41
N TRP A 304 -6.80 -9.81 -3.41
CA TRP A 304 -6.05 -10.64 -4.37
C TRP A 304 -4.60 -10.17 -4.51
N PHE A 305 -3.67 -11.14 -4.43
CA PHE A 305 -2.25 -10.97 -4.70
C PHE A 305 -1.77 -11.92 -5.81
N THR A 306 -2.63 -12.26 -6.75
CA THR A 306 -2.30 -13.19 -7.85
C THR A 306 -1.10 -12.67 -8.65
N SER A 307 -0.07 -13.48 -8.83
CA SER A 307 1.20 -13.12 -9.50
C SER A 307 1.98 -11.98 -8.84
N ALA A 308 1.63 -11.58 -7.61
CA ALA A 308 2.42 -10.59 -6.90
C ALA A 308 3.81 -11.13 -6.55
N THR A 309 4.83 -10.29 -6.68
CA THR A 309 6.22 -10.63 -6.38
C THR A 309 6.76 -9.72 -5.28
N PHE A 310 7.35 -10.33 -4.26
CA PHE A 310 8.00 -9.62 -3.16
C PHE A 310 9.49 -10.03 -3.15
N GLU A 311 10.40 -9.10 -3.41
CA GLU A 311 11.83 -9.38 -3.33
C GLU A 311 12.31 -9.56 -1.88
N ARG A 312 11.63 -8.90 -0.93
CA ARG A 312 11.93 -8.91 0.50
C ARG A 312 10.73 -9.39 1.33
N ASP A 313 10.76 -9.11 2.64
CA ASP A 313 9.69 -9.53 3.56
C ASP A 313 8.37 -8.80 3.24
N VAL A 314 7.26 -9.53 3.33
CA VAL A 314 5.91 -8.98 3.39
C VAL A 314 5.30 -9.24 4.77
N VAL A 315 4.72 -8.21 5.37
CA VAL A 315 4.25 -8.26 6.75
C VAL A 315 2.76 -7.96 6.84
N PHE A 316 1.99 -8.94 7.29
CA PHE A 316 0.55 -8.86 7.60
C PHE A 316 0.33 -9.07 9.12
N TRP A 317 1.26 -8.63 9.95
CA TRP A 317 1.15 -8.81 11.39
C TRP A 317 -0.13 -8.17 11.95
N ARG A 318 -0.97 -8.98 12.63
CA ARG A 318 -2.28 -8.57 13.14
C ARG A 318 -3.23 -8.00 12.07
N ALA A 319 -3.04 -8.29 10.80
CA ALA A 319 -4.01 -7.92 9.77
C ALA A 319 -5.31 -8.69 9.96
N ALA A 320 -6.43 -8.07 9.60
CA ALA A 320 -7.76 -8.67 9.62
C ALA A 320 -8.28 -8.85 8.19
N PHE A 321 -8.79 -10.04 7.89
CA PHE A 321 -9.39 -10.40 6.62
C PHE A 321 -10.82 -10.88 6.89
N GLU A 322 -11.82 -10.06 6.52
CA GLU A 322 -13.22 -10.33 6.87
C GLU A 322 -13.94 -11.21 5.85
N ARG A 323 -13.53 -11.15 4.58
CA ARG A 323 -14.11 -11.96 3.49
C ARG A 323 -13.12 -12.97 2.94
N SER A 324 -13.42 -13.46 1.72
CA SER A 324 -12.55 -14.41 1.03
C SER A 324 -11.18 -13.84 0.74
N VAL A 325 -10.16 -14.63 0.99
CA VAL A 325 -8.76 -14.26 0.77
C VAL A 325 -8.13 -15.19 -0.25
N SER A 326 -7.58 -14.61 -1.32
CA SER A 326 -6.72 -15.33 -2.26
C SER A 326 -5.34 -14.68 -2.26
N LEU A 327 -4.44 -15.18 -1.41
CA LEU A 327 -3.04 -14.78 -1.43
C LEU A 327 -2.27 -15.73 -2.37
N GLY A 328 -2.09 -15.27 -3.60
CA GLY A 328 -1.33 -16.01 -4.59
C GLY A 328 -2.15 -16.58 -5.76
N PRO A 329 -1.47 -17.34 -6.65
CA PRO A 329 -0.06 -17.72 -6.49
C PRO A 329 0.88 -16.51 -6.44
N LEU A 330 1.69 -16.40 -5.38
CA LEU A 330 2.66 -15.33 -5.19
C LEU A 330 4.05 -15.86 -4.86
N VAL A 331 5.07 -15.04 -5.10
CA VAL A 331 6.47 -15.37 -4.81
C VAL A 331 7.07 -14.32 -3.86
N CYS A 332 7.77 -14.80 -2.82
CA CYS A 332 8.43 -13.95 -1.84
C CYS A 332 9.87 -14.44 -1.59
N GLY A 333 10.85 -13.62 -1.94
CA GLY A 333 12.27 -13.90 -1.67
C GLY A 333 12.66 -13.80 -0.19
N GLY A 334 11.81 -13.18 0.63
CA GLY A 334 11.99 -13.05 2.06
C GLY A 334 11.00 -13.90 2.88
N ARG A 335 10.45 -13.30 3.92
CA ARG A 335 9.47 -13.92 4.84
C ARG A 335 8.07 -13.37 4.61
N VAL A 336 7.08 -14.25 4.63
CA VAL A 336 5.66 -13.88 4.71
C VAL A 336 5.25 -13.98 6.19
N ARG A 337 4.92 -12.85 6.81
CA ARG A 337 4.61 -12.76 8.25
C ARG A 337 3.12 -12.50 8.46
N LEU A 338 2.40 -13.57 8.84
CA LEU A 338 0.96 -13.53 9.13
C LEU A 338 0.67 -13.56 10.65
N SER A 339 1.71 -13.52 11.50
CA SER A 339 1.53 -13.74 12.94
C SER A 339 0.49 -12.80 13.55
N GLY A 340 -0.48 -13.38 14.27
CA GLY A 340 -1.60 -12.67 14.88
C GLY A 340 -2.69 -12.23 13.91
N ALA A 341 -2.59 -12.56 12.61
CA ALA A 341 -3.64 -12.25 11.65
C ALA A 341 -4.91 -13.07 11.90
N VAL A 342 -6.06 -12.52 11.51
CA VAL A 342 -7.38 -13.11 11.65
C VAL A 342 -8.00 -13.27 10.26
N PHE A 343 -8.43 -14.49 9.94
CA PHE A 343 -9.11 -14.84 8.70
C PHE A 343 -10.55 -15.27 9.02
N SER A 344 -11.51 -14.41 8.72
CA SER A 344 -12.93 -14.69 9.01
C SER A 344 -13.63 -15.42 7.86
N GLY A 345 -13.21 -15.22 6.63
CA GLY A 345 -13.71 -15.88 5.44
C GLY A 345 -12.86 -17.06 4.98
N PRO A 346 -13.28 -17.79 3.92
CA PRO A 346 -12.50 -18.85 3.30
C PRO A 346 -11.16 -18.34 2.77
N VAL A 347 -10.11 -19.15 2.92
CA VAL A 347 -8.74 -18.75 2.58
C VAL A 347 -8.12 -19.74 1.59
N THR A 348 -7.54 -19.19 0.52
CA THR A 348 -6.65 -19.94 -0.36
C THR A 348 -5.30 -19.23 -0.42
N LEU A 349 -4.25 -19.87 0.09
CA LEU A 349 -2.87 -19.39 0.00
C LEU A 349 -2.09 -20.28 -0.97
N SER A 350 -1.50 -19.68 -2.01
CA SER A 350 -0.55 -20.34 -2.89
C SER A 350 0.75 -19.54 -2.86
N ILE A 351 1.74 -20.00 -2.08
CA ILE A 351 2.90 -19.19 -1.71
C ILE A 351 4.19 -19.96 -1.95
N ALA A 352 5.09 -19.38 -2.77
CA ALA A 352 6.49 -19.75 -2.85
C ALA A 352 7.32 -18.76 -2.03
N ALA A 353 7.87 -19.18 -0.88
CA ALA A 353 8.60 -18.30 0.04
C ALA A 353 9.58 -19.10 0.92
N LEU A 354 10.62 -18.43 1.44
CA LEU A 354 11.57 -19.09 2.36
C LEU A 354 10.95 -19.41 3.72
N ARG A 355 10.07 -18.54 4.20
CA ARG A 355 9.46 -18.68 5.53
C ARG A 355 8.05 -18.12 5.57
N LEU A 356 7.16 -18.86 6.23
CA LEU A 356 5.78 -18.46 6.51
C LEU A 356 5.54 -18.47 8.03
N GLU A 357 5.38 -17.29 8.62
CA GLU A 357 5.17 -17.12 10.06
C GLU A 357 3.68 -16.93 10.37
N CYS A 358 3.03 -17.97 10.92
CA CYS A 358 1.60 -18.01 11.25
C CYS A 358 1.35 -18.14 12.76
N ARG A 359 2.25 -17.62 13.60
CA ARG A 359 2.10 -17.71 15.06
C ARG A 359 0.86 -16.95 15.52
N ARG A 360 0.03 -17.59 16.38
CA ARG A 360 -1.19 -16.99 16.96
C ARG A 360 -2.16 -16.45 15.89
N THR A 361 -2.13 -17.00 14.69
CA THR A 361 -3.17 -16.71 13.67
C THR A 361 -4.49 -17.36 14.08
N ARG A 362 -5.59 -16.77 13.65
CA ARG A 362 -6.93 -17.32 13.84
C ARG A 362 -7.59 -17.55 12.49
N TRP A 363 -8.00 -18.79 12.24
CA TRP A 363 -8.63 -19.23 11.01
C TRP A 363 -10.07 -19.63 11.33
N LEU A 364 -11.01 -18.71 11.08
CA LEU A 364 -12.42 -18.84 11.46
C LEU A 364 -13.27 -19.41 10.31
N SER A 365 -12.64 -19.94 9.27
CA SER A 365 -13.26 -20.61 8.13
C SER A 365 -12.29 -21.62 7.54
N THR A 366 -12.72 -22.33 6.50
CA THR A 366 -11.89 -23.32 5.81
C THR A 366 -10.67 -22.66 5.15
N ALA A 367 -9.54 -23.36 5.17
CA ALA A 367 -8.32 -22.84 4.55
C ALA A 367 -7.57 -23.94 3.78
N ALA A 368 -7.03 -23.56 2.62
CA ALA A 368 -6.15 -24.38 1.80
C ALA A 368 -4.84 -23.64 1.56
N LEU A 369 -3.73 -24.21 2.02
CA LEU A 369 -2.38 -23.68 1.89
C LEU A 369 -1.58 -24.59 0.95
N ARG A 370 -1.25 -24.08 -0.23
CA ARG A 370 -0.36 -24.72 -1.20
C ARG A 370 0.99 -23.99 -1.14
N LEU A 371 2.04 -24.69 -0.76
CA LEU A 371 3.30 -24.06 -0.40
C LEU A 371 4.49 -24.63 -1.18
N ARG A 372 5.51 -23.81 -1.39
CA ARG A 372 6.81 -24.21 -1.95
C ARG A 372 7.94 -23.54 -1.15
N TYR A 373 9.06 -24.25 -0.94
CA TYR A 373 10.26 -23.80 -0.21
C TYR A 373 10.04 -23.47 1.29
N ALA A 374 8.83 -23.32 1.72
CA ALA A 374 8.49 -22.65 2.97
C ALA A 374 8.84 -23.45 4.23
N THR A 375 9.52 -22.83 5.17
CA THR A 375 9.51 -23.25 6.57
C THR A 375 8.38 -22.52 7.31
N VAL A 376 7.39 -23.29 7.83
CA VAL A 376 6.15 -22.77 8.38
C VAL A 376 6.10 -22.92 9.90
N ASP A 377 5.67 -21.86 10.59
CA ASP A 377 5.53 -21.86 12.05
C ASP A 377 4.08 -21.49 12.45
N PHE A 378 3.34 -22.46 12.96
CA PHE A 378 1.96 -22.31 13.42
C PHE A 378 1.84 -22.26 14.97
N ALA A 379 2.91 -21.98 15.69
CA ALA A 379 2.83 -21.98 17.16
C ALA A 379 1.65 -21.14 17.67
N HIS A 380 0.77 -21.79 18.45
CA HIS A 380 -0.45 -21.23 19.04
C HIS A 380 -1.47 -20.68 18.00
N ALA A 381 -1.45 -21.17 16.75
CA ALA A 381 -2.49 -20.89 15.80
C ALA A 381 -3.79 -21.62 16.17
N VAL A 382 -4.93 -21.03 15.85
CA VAL A 382 -6.27 -21.56 16.10
C VAL A 382 -6.97 -21.84 14.79
N PHE A 383 -7.41 -23.09 14.61
CA PHE A 383 -8.16 -23.54 13.44
C PHE A 383 -9.57 -23.97 13.91
N GLU A 384 -10.60 -23.21 13.56
CA GLU A 384 -11.99 -23.55 13.90
C GLU A 384 -12.63 -24.48 12.86
N TYR A 385 -12.06 -24.53 11.64
CA TYR A 385 -12.51 -25.32 10.51
C TYR A 385 -11.35 -26.07 9.87
N PRO A 386 -11.62 -27.04 8.97
CA PRO A 386 -10.57 -27.80 8.30
C PRO A 386 -9.55 -26.90 7.59
N LEU A 387 -8.28 -27.19 7.83
CA LEU A 387 -7.14 -26.54 7.19
C LEU A 387 -6.26 -27.62 6.56
N THR A 388 -6.02 -27.48 5.25
CA THR A 388 -5.13 -28.36 4.50
C THR A 388 -3.85 -27.63 4.13
N ILE A 389 -2.71 -28.27 4.37
CA ILE A 389 -1.39 -27.78 3.95
C ILE A 389 -0.79 -28.80 2.99
N THR A 390 -0.51 -28.38 1.77
CA THR A 390 0.08 -29.21 0.72
C THR A 390 1.38 -28.64 0.24
N ALA A 391 2.42 -29.46 0.17
CA ALA A 391 3.68 -29.08 -0.49
C ALA A 391 3.55 -29.32 -2.00
N GLU A 392 3.88 -28.29 -2.80
CA GLU A 392 3.85 -28.37 -4.25
C GLU A 392 5.26 -28.61 -4.80
N ALA A 393 5.42 -29.68 -5.58
CA ALA A 393 6.72 -30.04 -6.17
C ALA A 393 7.08 -29.15 -7.37
N THR A 394 6.09 -28.70 -8.14
CA THR A 394 6.26 -27.89 -9.35
C THR A 394 5.84 -26.43 -9.12
N PRO A 395 6.37 -25.47 -9.89
CA PRO A 395 5.91 -24.08 -9.83
C PRO A 395 4.41 -23.95 -10.01
N PHE A 396 3.81 -23.00 -9.32
CA PHE A 396 2.39 -22.67 -9.50
C PHE A 396 2.11 -22.24 -10.94
N VAL A 397 0.92 -22.56 -11.41
CA VAL A 397 0.48 -22.23 -12.77
C VAL A 397 -0.68 -21.24 -12.68
N LEU A 398 -0.63 -20.21 -13.50
CA LEU A 398 -1.68 -19.20 -13.64
C LEU A 398 -2.87 -19.76 -14.42
N ALA A 399 -3.99 -19.03 -14.41
CA ALA A 399 -5.19 -19.42 -15.14
C ALA A 399 -4.99 -19.55 -16.67
N ASP A 400 -3.98 -18.85 -17.20
CA ASP A 400 -3.58 -18.90 -18.62
C ASP A 400 -2.59 -20.05 -18.95
N GLY A 401 -2.26 -20.90 -17.97
CA GLY A 401 -1.34 -22.02 -18.11
C GLY A 401 0.15 -21.66 -17.98
N ARG A 402 0.52 -20.40 -17.77
CA ARG A 402 1.91 -19.98 -17.57
C ARG A 402 2.36 -20.29 -16.14
N PRO A 403 3.59 -20.80 -15.96
CA PRO A 403 4.16 -20.93 -14.62
C PRO A 403 4.47 -19.55 -14.02
N VAL A 404 4.26 -19.42 -12.72
CA VAL A 404 4.68 -18.22 -11.97
C VAL A 404 6.20 -18.19 -11.91
N ALA A 405 6.77 -17.03 -12.19
CA ALA A 405 8.21 -16.83 -12.19
C ALA A 405 8.77 -16.79 -10.75
N GLU A 406 9.71 -17.70 -10.45
CA GLU A 406 10.33 -17.86 -9.12
C GLU A 406 11.77 -17.33 -9.07
N GLN A 407 12.14 -16.32 -9.89
CA GLN A 407 13.52 -15.83 -10.01
C GLN A 407 14.13 -15.39 -8.69
N VAL A 408 13.33 -14.78 -7.80
CA VAL A 408 13.80 -14.34 -6.47
C VAL A 408 14.14 -15.50 -5.53
N LEU A 409 13.81 -16.74 -5.91
CA LEU A 409 14.11 -17.99 -5.18
C LEU A 409 15.07 -18.90 -5.96
N ALA A 410 15.66 -18.44 -7.06
CA ALA A 410 16.51 -19.27 -7.94
C ALA A 410 17.73 -19.89 -7.24
N ASP A 411 18.27 -19.23 -6.22
CA ASP A 411 19.43 -19.71 -5.44
C ASP A 411 19.04 -20.69 -4.32
N VAL A 412 17.76 -20.99 -4.13
CA VAL A 412 17.28 -21.87 -3.05
C VAL A 412 17.40 -23.33 -3.49
N VAL A 413 18.37 -24.04 -2.94
CA VAL A 413 18.64 -25.46 -3.26
C VAL A 413 17.56 -26.40 -2.71
N ASP A 414 17.00 -26.09 -1.53
CA ASP A 414 16.02 -26.97 -0.86
C ASP A 414 14.59 -26.47 -1.10
N THR A 415 13.85 -27.20 -1.91
CA THR A 415 12.48 -26.86 -2.30
C THR A 415 11.42 -27.42 -1.37
N ARG A 416 11.81 -28.20 -0.34
CA ARG A 416 10.86 -28.87 0.59
C ARG A 416 10.09 -27.86 1.44
N VAL A 417 8.87 -28.20 1.72
CA VAL A 417 8.03 -27.49 2.69
C VAL A 417 8.20 -28.14 4.06
N ARG A 418 8.64 -27.37 5.06
CA ARG A 418 8.85 -27.83 6.43
C ARG A 418 7.86 -27.20 7.38
N ILE A 419 7.31 -27.99 8.28
CA ILE A 419 6.57 -27.48 9.43
C ILE A 419 7.53 -27.39 10.62
N ALA A 420 7.81 -26.17 11.10
CA ALA A 420 8.73 -25.96 12.21
C ALA A 420 8.03 -26.11 13.56
N SER A 421 6.74 -25.79 13.68
CA SER A 421 6.04 -25.91 14.97
C SER A 421 4.52 -25.99 14.79
N LEU A 422 3.93 -26.92 15.55
CA LEU A 422 2.50 -27.05 15.81
C LEU A 422 2.20 -26.85 17.31
N ARG A 423 3.14 -26.30 18.10
CA ARG A 423 2.99 -26.12 19.55
C ARG A 423 1.73 -25.34 19.90
N GLY A 424 0.90 -25.90 20.80
CA GLY A 424 -0.31 -25.25 21.27
C GLY A 424 -1.40 -25.10 20.20
N VAL A 425 -1.32 -25.92 19.15
CA VAL A 425 -2.33 -26.02 18.08
C VAL A 425 -3.31 -27.15 18.42
N ASP A 426 -4.59 -26.99 18.06
CA ASP A 426 -5.54 -28.10 17.97
C ASP A 426 -5.45 -28.73 16.59
N ALA A 427 -5.02 -29.98 16.50
CA ALA A 427 -4.79 -30.69 15.24
C ALA A 427 -6.01 -31.45 14.73
N ALA A 428 -7.17 -31.39 15.39
CA ALA A 428 -8.40 -32.13 15.01
C ALA A 428 -8.85 -31.89 13.56
N HIS A 429 -8.59 -30.70 13.04
CA HIS A 429 -9.00 -30.29 11.70
C HIS A 429 -7.83 -30.08 10.74
N LEU A 430 -6.63 -30.57 11.09
CA LEU A 430 -5.42 -30.31 10.30
C LEU A 430 -5.10 -31.49 9.39
N VAL A 431 -4.90 -31.19 8.11
CA VAL A 431 -4.42 -32.14 7.10
C VAL A 431 -3.08 -31.66 6.56
N LEU A 432 -2.06 -32.50 6.61
CA LEU A 432 -0.71 -32.24 6.12
C LEU A 432 -0.38 -33.21 4.98
N ALA A 433 -0.05 -32.69 3.81
CA ALA A 433 0.27 -33.49 2.64
C ALA A 433 1.68 -33.15 2.10
N ASP A 434 2.51 -34.17 1.94
CA ASP A 434 3.86 -34.12 1.33
C ASP A 434 4.84 -33.17 2.05
N VAL A 435 4.69 -32.95 3.37
CA VAL A 435 5.50 -32.00 4.15
C VAL A 435 6.61 -32.69 4.97
N ASP A 436 7.67 -31.94 5.22
CA ASP A 436 8.78 -32.34 6.07
C ASP A 436 8.53 -31.91 7.53
N LEU A 437 8.36 -32.88 8.41
CA LEU A 437 8.11 -32.72 9.86
C LEU A 437 9.37 -32.97 10.70
N SER A 438 10.55 -33.14 10.08
CA SER A 438 11.79 -33.48 10.78
C SER A 438 12.19 -32.44 11.85
N TRP A 439 11.75 -31.19 11.70
CA TRP A 439 12.00 -30.10 12.63
C TRP A 439 10.75 -29.66 13.40
N CYS A 440 9.63 -30.37 13.23
CA CYS A 440 8.36 -29.98 13.81
C CYS A 440 8.35 -30.18 15.34
N LEU A 441 7.99 -29.13 16.05
CA LEU A 441 7.72 -29.16 17.48
C LEU A 441 6.24 -29.43 17.74
N PHE A 442 5.93 -30.54 18.40
CA PHE A 442 4.58 -30.99 18.71
C PHE A 442 4.16 -30.77 20.16
N THR A 443 5.08 -30.39 21.04
CA THR A 443 4.80 -30.27 22.47
C THR A 443 3.64 -29.31 22.73
N GLY A 444 2.58 -29.79 23.41
CA GLY A 444 1.39 -29.00 23.72
C GLY A 444 0.36 -28.95 22.57
N THR A 445 0.56 -29.68 21.47
CA THR A 445 -0.48 -29.89 20.45
C THR A 445 -1.61 -30.75 21.02
N VAL A 446 -2.86 -30.33 20.83
CA VAL A 446 -4.07 -31.05 21.27
C VAL A 446 -4.62 -31.85 20.10
N HIS A 447 -5.35 -32.95 20.39
CA HIS A 447 -5.95 -33.84 19.39
C HIS A 447 -5.00 -34.27 18.26
N LEU A 448 -3.73 -34.46 18.61
CA LEU A 448 -2.70 -34.87 17.66
C LEU A 448 -2.98 -36.28 17.08
N ASP A 449 -3.76 -37.10 17.76
CA ASP A 449 -4.26 -38.39 17.30
C ASP A 449 -5.28 -38.26 16.14
N GLN A 450 -5.85 -37.09 15.92
CA GLN A 450 -6.76 -36.80 14.79
C GLN A 450 -6.06 -36.11 13.62
N LEU A 451 -4.75 -35.81 13.75
CA LEU A 451 -3.95 -35.24 12.67
C LEU A 451 -3.96 -36.20 11.44
N ARG A 452 -4.32 -35.67 10.28
CA ARG A 452 -4.27 -36.44 9.03
C ARG A 452 -2.97 -36.17 8.30
N LEU A 453 -2.21 -37.24 8.03
CA LEU A 453 -0.98 -37.21 7.28
C LEU A 453 -1.19 -37.88 5.93
N GLU A 454 -1.10 -37.15 4.84
CA GLU A 454 -1.32 -37.62 3.49
C GLU A 454 -0.02 -37.56 2.66
N GLY A 455 0.09 -38.39 1.63
CA GLY A 455 1.27 -38.45 0.76
C GLY A 455 2.54 -38.87 1.51
N THR A 456 3.66 -38.19 1.21
CA THR A 456 5.00 -38.52 1.74
C THR A 456 5.42 -37.53 2.83
N CYS A 457 4.80 -37.61 4.00
CA CYS A 457 5.25 -36.84 5.16
C CYS A 457 6.52 -37.45 5.78
N SER A 458 7.58 -36.66 5.93
CA SER A 458 8.88 -37.12 6.46
C SER A 458 9.11 -36.66 7.90
N PHE A 459 9.77 -37.50 8.69
CA PHE A 459 10.24 -37.21 10.05
C PHE A 459 11.74 -37.41 10.11
N ASP A 460 12.41 -36.87 11.13
CA ASP A 460 13.82 -37.16 11.37
C ASP A 460 14.00 -38.63 11.81
N ALA A 461 15.21 -39.11 11.76
CA ALA A 461 15.55 -40.47 12.16
C ALA A 461 16.62 -40.46 13.26
N VAL A 462 16.66 -41.54 14.03
CA VAL A 462 17.79 -41.74 14.95
C VAL A 462 19.13 -41.67 14.21
N PRO A 463 20.22 -41.23 14.88
CA PRO A 463 21.55 -41.21 14.27
C PRO A 463 21.94 -42.57 13.68
N SER A 464 22.88 -42.57 12.75
CA SER A 464 23.34 -43.79 12.06
C SER A 464 23.56 -44.96 13.02
N ARG A 465 23.24 -46.16 12.54
CA ARG A 465 23.06 -47.41 13.32
C ARG A 465 24.19 -47.73 14.30
N ILE A 466 25.45 -47.31 14.01
CA ILE A 466 26.63 -47.52 14.84
C ILE A 466 27.29 -46.18 15.12
N GLN A 467 27.34 -45.81 16.40
CA GLN A 467 28.05 -44.63 16.88
C GLN A 467 29.13 -45.03 17.89
N ARG A 468 30.25 -44.32 17.95
CA ARG A 468 31.29 -44.54 18.96
C ARG A 468 31.09 -43.56 20.11
N ARG A 469 30.85 -44.10 21.32
CA ARG A 469 30.91 -43.37 22.55
C ARG A 469 32.20 -43.68 23.28
N ARG A 470 33.24 -42.80 23.21
CA ARG A 470 34.61 -43.09 23.63
C ARG A 470 35.13 -44.35 22.91
N TRP A 471 35.25 -45.47 23.61
CA TRP A 471 35.77 -46.74 23.06
C TRP A 471 34.69 -47.79 22.86
N ARG A 472 33.42 -47.51 23.20
CA ARG A 472 32.33 -48.49 23.08
C ARG A 472 31.38 -48.15 21.91
N PRO A 473 31.07 -49.14 21.05
CA PRO A 473 30.02 -48.94 20.04
C PRO A 473 28.66 -48.85 20.72
N VAL A 474 27.84 -47.90 20.29
CA VAL A 474 26.43 -47.75 20.66
C VAL A 474 25.57 -48.05 19.45
N TRP A 475 24.60 -48.90 19.62
CA TRP A 475 23.69 -49.36 18.58
C TRP A 475 22.35 -48.65 18.75
N PHE A 476 21.80 -48.12 17.64
CA PHE A 476 20.47 -47.55 17.60
C PHE A 476 19.56 -48.41 16.70
N THR A 477 18.39 -48.76 17.20
CA THR A 477 17.30 -49.28 16.33
C THR A 477 16.84 -48.15 15.44
N GLN A 478 16.89 -48.33 14.12
CA GLN A 478 16.49 -47.28 13.17
C GLN A 478 14.98 -47.08 13.27
N ARG A 479 14.56 -45.87 13.54
CA ARG A 479 13.17 -45.44 13.64
C ARG A 479 13.03 -43.97 13.37
N ARG A 480 11.83 -43.51 13.08
CA ARG A 480 11.49 -42.08 13.05
C ARG A 480 11.50 -41.51 14.46
N THR A 481 11.88 -40.22 14.57
CA THR A 481 12.00 -39.52 15.84
C THR A 481 11.37 -38.12 15.74
N LEU A 482 11.05 -37.58 16.92
CA LEU A 482 10.61 -36.19 17.06
C LEU A 482 11.80 -35.23 17.15
N ALA A 483 11.62 -34.01 16.69
CA ALA A 483 12.60 -32.94 16.84
C ALA A 483 12.93 -32.68 18.32
N GLU A 484 11.95 -32.78 19.21
CA GLU A 484 12.11 -32.66 20.66
C GLU A 484 13.03 -33.74 21.22
N GLU A 485 12.94 -34.97 20.72
CA GLU A 485 13.83 -36.07 21.15
C GLU A 485 15.27 -35.79 20.73
N HIS A 486 15.47 -35.30 19.49
CA HIS A 486 16.80 -34.91 19.03
C HIS A 486 17.41 -33.85 19.93
N HIS A 487 16.68 -32.80 20.24
CA HIS A 487 17.14 -31.71 21.11
C HIS A 487 17.41 -32.20 22.53
N TRP A 488 16.49 -32.99 23.13
CA TRP A 488 16.66 -33.55 24.49
C TRP A 488 17.87 -34.46 24.56
N ARG A 489 18.04 -35.40 23.64
CA ARG A 489 19.19 -36.32 23.63
C ARG A 489 20.51 -35.59 23.40
N ALA A 490 20.54 -34.58 22.56
CA ALA A 490 21.71 -33.75 22.34
C ALA A 490 22.13 -32.94 23.55
N SER A 491 21.19 -32.57 24.42
CA SER A 491 21.44 -31.82 25.67
C SER A 491 22.00 -32.69 26.80
N GLN A 492 21.93 -34.03 26.68
CA GLN A 492 22.40 -34.94 27.75
C GLN A 492 23.93 -34.95 27.85
N ARG A 493 24.48 -35.03 29.08
CA ARG A 493 25.93 -35.18 29.31
C ARG A 493 26.53 -36.39 28.61
N THR A 494 25.71 -37.36 28.28
CA THR A 494 26.07 -38.63 27.64
C THR A 494 25.75 -38.63 26.15
N ALA A 495 25.48 -37.47 25.55
CA ALA A 495 25.09 -37.35 24.14
C ALA A 495 26.12 -38.01 23.20
N VAL A 496 25.60 -38.71 22.21
CA VAL A 496 26.36 -39.30 21.10
C VAL A 496 26.24 -38.32 19.90
N ARG A 497 27.25 -38.28 19.05
CA ARG A 497 27.21 -37.46 17.84
C ARG A 497 26.02 -37.87 16.94
N GLY A 498 25.46 -36.90 16.23
CA GLY A 498 24.35 -37.12 15.28
C GLY A 498 22.98 -36.71 15.78
N TRP A 499 22.82 -36.48 17.10
CA TRP A 499 21.60 -35.82 17.58
C TRP A 499 21.63 -34.32 17.24
N ASN A 500 20.54 -33.82 16.70
CA ASN A 500 20.45 -32.43 16.24
C ASN A 500 20.10 -31.49 17.40
N VAL A 501 20.95 -30.48 17.62
CA VAL A 501 20.73 -29.43 18.65
C VAL A 501 20.05 -28.17 18.10
N ALA A 502 19.93 -28.05 16.76
CA ALA A 502 19.54 -26.79 16.12
C ALA A 502 18.01 -26.57 16.05
N VAL A 503 17.22 -27.19 16.91
CA VAL A 503 15.77 -27.01 16.94
C VAL A 503 15.45 -25.76 17.76
N LEU A 504 15.27 -24.64 17.11
CA LEU A 504 14.95 -23.36 17.74
C LEU A 504 13.60 -23.44 18.47
N GLY A 505 13.60 -23.07 19.75
CA GLY A 505 12.38 -22.99 20.56
C GLY A 505 11.89 -24.31 21.15
N ALA A 506 12.65 -25.41 21.06
CA ALA A 506 12.29 -26.69 21.68
C ALA A 506 12.10 -26.60 23.21
N GLY A 507 12.78 -25.68 23.86
CA GLY A 507 12.73 -25.55 25.33
C GLY A 507 13.34 -26.77 26.06
N HIS A 508 13.05 -26.93 27.35
CA HIS A 508 13.45 -28.10 28.12
C HIS A 508 12.33 -29.16 28.10
N VAL A 509 12.25 -29.91 26.99
CA VAL A 509 11.29 -31.02 26.85
C VAL A 509 11.94 -32.32 27.33
N GLY A 510 11.34 -32.98 28.31
CA GLY A 510 11.81 -34.25 28.82
C GLY A 510 10.96 -35.43 28.33
N PRO A 511 11.38 -36.68 28.71
CA PRO A 511 10.67 -37.90 28.31
C PRO A 511 9.17 -37.90 28.63
N ALA A 512 8.81 -37.46 29.85
CA ALA A 512 7.41 -37.40 30.30
C ALA A 512 6.51 -36.51 29.40
N GLN A 513 7.07 -35.52 28.74
CA GLN A 513 6.32 -34.65 27.78
C GLN A 513 6.29 -35.21 26.38
N MET A 514 7.28 -36.02 25.99
CA MET A 514 7.38 -36.64 24.66
C MET A 514 6.53 -37.93 24.53
N ALA A 515 6.40 -38.74 25.60
CA ALA A 515 5.66 -39.99 25.54
C ALA A 515 4.19 -39.82 25.08
N PRO A 516 3.41 -38.82 25.57
CA PRO A 516 2.08 -38.56 25.08
C PRO A 516 2.04 -38.16 23.59
N VAL A 517 3.05 -37.41 23.12
CA VAL A 517 3.17 -37.00 21.69
C VAL A 517 3.39 -38.22 20.83
N TYR A 518 4.31 -39.11 21.20
CA TYR A 518 4.56 -40.37 20.50
C TYR A 518 3.30 -41.25 20.43
N ARG A 519 2.56 -41.37 21.53
CA ARG A 519 1.32 -42.15 21.60
C ARG A 519 0.25 -41.59 20.67
N ALA A 520 0.06 -40.27 20.66
CA ALA A 520 -0.93 -39.62 19.81
C ALA A 520 -0.60 -39.78 18.32
N LEU A 521 0.66 -39.56 17.92
CA LEU A 521 1.09 -39.76 16.54
C LEU A 521 0.99 -41.23 16.11
N ARG A 522 1.35 -42.19 17.00
CA ARG A 522 1.13 -43.63 16.70
C ARG A 522 -0.31 -43.88 16.31
N LYS A 523 -1.28 -43.37 17.09
CA LYS A 523 -2.69 -43.53 16.81
C LYS A 523 -3.09 -42.88 15.47
N ALA A 524 -2.59 -41.68 15.19
CA ALA A 524 -2.83 -41.02 13.90
C ALA A 524 -2.34 -41.86 12.70
N PHE A 525 -1.18 -42.54 12.85
CA PHE A 525 -0.67 -43.48 11.82
C PHE A 525 -1.48 -44.75 11.73
N GLU A 526 -1.95 -45.32 12.86
CA GLU A 526 -2.85 -46.49 12.89
C GLU A 526 -4.16 -46.18 12.18
N ASP A 527 -4.81 -45.06 12.49
CA ASP A 527 -6.05 -44.59 11.87
C ASP A 527 -5.84 -44.30 10.37
N GLY A 528 -4.68 -43.81 9.98
CA GLY A 528 -4.25 -43.61 8.60
C GLY A 528 -3.78 -44.89 7.89
N LYS A 529 -3.88 -46.08 8.52
CA LYS A 529 -3.45 -47.40 8.00
C LYS A 529 -1.97 -47.44 7.60
N ASN A 530 -1.11 -46.68 8.25
CA ASN A 530 0.33 -46.66 8.05
C ASN A 530 1.04 -47.44 9.16
N GLU A 531 0.99 -48.75 9.12
CA GLU A 531 1.57 -49.63 10.12
C GLU A 531 3.08 -49.44 10.36
N PRO A 532 3.93 -49.25 9.32
CA PRO A 532 5.35 -48.97 9.54
C PRO A 532 5.60 -47.68 10.33
N GLY A 533 4.84 -46.63 10.07
CA GLY A 533 4.88 -45.40 10.83
C GLY A 533 4.44 -45.61 12.27
N ALA A 534 3.33 -46.30 12.50
CA ALA A 534 2.83 -46.61 13.84
C ALA A 534 3.86 -47.38 14.68
N ALA A 535 4.56 -48.37 14.09
CA ALA A 535 5.61 -49.12 14.74
C ALA A 535 6.78 -48.23 15.20
N ASP A 536 7.26 -47.31 14.37
CA ASP A 536 8.34 -46.39 14.72
C ASP A 536 7.98 -45.55 15.95
N PHE A 537 6.74 -45.02 16.00
CA PHE A 537 6.29 -44.19 17.12
C PHE A 537 5.96 -44.99 18.38
N TYR A 538 5.58 -46.26 18.24
CA TYR A 538 5.47 -47.21 19.38
C TYR A 538 6.85 -47.35 20.09
N TYR A 539 7.92 -47.63 19.33
CA TYR A 539 9.28 -47.72 19.91
C TYR A 539 9.75 -46.37 20.49
N GLY A 540 9.30 -45.23 19.90
CA GLY A 540 9.55 -43.90 20.43
C GLY A 540 8.90 -43.69 21.81
N GLU A 541 7.62 -44.11 21.94
CA GLU A 541 6.88 -44.06 23.20
C GLU A 541 7.60 -44.88 24.31
N MET A 542 7.95 -46.15 24.01
CA MET A 542 8.66 -47.02 24.93
C MET A 542 10.04 -46.50 25.34
N GLY A 543 10.75 -45.80 24.44
CA GLY A 543 12.06 -45.21 24.74
C GLY A 543 12.01 -43.84 25.45
N ALA A 544 10.81 -43.24 25.54
CA ALA A 544 10.54 -42.00 26.28
C ALA A 544 9.81 -42.27 27.62
N ALA A 545 9.22 -43.45 27.84
CA ALA A 545 8.63 -43.89 29.07
C ALA A 545 9.75 -44.48 29.99
#